data_e9d27aa3f4fe77fc6168408a5e1fe442
#
_entry.id   e9d27aa3f4fe77fc6168408a5e1fe442
#
_cell.length_a   1.000
_cell.length_b   1.000
_cell.length_c   1.000
_cell.angle_alpha   90.00
_cell.angle_beta   90.00
_cell.angle_gamma   90.00
#
_symmetry.space_group_name_H-M   'P 1'
#
loop_
_entity.id
_entity.type
_entity.pdbx_description
1 polymer ?
#
loop_
_entity_poly.entity_id
_entity_poly.type
_entity_poly.pdbx_seq_one_letter_code
_entity_poly.pdbx_strand_id
1 'polypeptide(L)'
;MVPAPARDVDATAFEDLGRATLQIVHDLKNQLNGLKLYATFLRKRLEHDDQATEERETLLKLIAGLDRAAKEMTALVRYARPMDLRPHPHVDLRSIIHRVVEEAAERGTGGLERAHIASTITTDALIGDFDSAAMTEAIKAVTDDVRASVSPKDLDSLSLHVRRDESQTPPRVIIEWRGGTLTARTRTFPTTSGCGTVHTALAAKIIEAHGGSLTCEGDLIRAWLPLSKLS
;
A
#
# COMPACT_ATOMS: atom_id res chain seq x y z
N MET A 1 -21.76 -33.21 -34.68
CA MET A 1 -21.32 -33.22 -33.30
C MET A 1 -20.13 -32.26 -33.24
N VAL A 2 -20.37 -31.01 -32.81
CA VAL A 2 -19.33 -29.94 -32.75
C VAL A 2 -18.61 -30.11 -31.42
N PRO A 3 -17.28 -30.19 -31.37
CA PRO A 3 -16.55 -30.24 -30.10
C PRO A 3 -16.71 -28.92 -29.35
N ALA A 4 -17.02 -29.01 -28.06
CA ALA A 4 -17.10 -27.85 -27.17
C ALA A 4 -15.74 -27.11 -27.14
N PRO A 5 -15.73 -25.79 -27.01
CA PRO A 5 -14.49 -24.99 -27.09
C PRO A 5 -13.59 -25.26 -25.88
N ALA A 6 -12.35 -25.59 -26.15
CA ALA A 6 -11.28 -25.85 -25.18
C ALA A 6 -10.97 -24.66 -24.22
N ARG A 7 -11.56 -23.51 -24.43
CA ARG A 7 -11.34 -22.29 -23.63
C ARG A 7 -11.98 -22.31 -22.22
N ASP A 8 -13.02 -23.09 -22.01
CA ASP A 8 -13.70 -23.16 -20.69
C ASP A 8 -12.92 -24.00 -19.66
N VAL A 9 -12.20 -24.99 -20.12
CA VAL A 9 -11.43 -25.89 -19.24
C VAL A 9 -10.18 -25.17 -18.69
N ASP A 10 -9.53 -24.35 -19.51
CA ASP A 10 -8.36 -23.59 -19.07
C ASP A 10 -8.76 -22.47 -18.07
N ALA A 11 -9.88 -21.80 -18.29
CA ALA A 11 -10.36 -20.75 -17.38
C ALA A 11 -10.68 -21.30 -15.97
N THR A 12 -11.36 -22.43 -15.90
CA THR A 12 -11.67 -23.11 -14.61
C THR A 12 -10.40 -23.60 -13.90
N ALA A 13 -9.42 -24.13 -14.64
CA ALA A 13 -8.15 -24.56 -14.09
C ALA A 13 -7.35 -23.37 -13.50
N PHE A 14 -7.35 -22.20 -14.16
CA PHE A 14 -6.76 -20.99 -13.63
C PHE A 14 -7.45 -20.45 -12.39
N GLU A 15 -8.79 -20.50 -12.34
CA GLU A 15 -9.54 -20.11 -11.16
C GLU A 15 -9.29 -21.05 -9.96
N ASP A 16 -9.20 -22.36 -10.21
CA ASP A 16 -8.89 -23.35 -9.17
C ASP A 16 -7.46 -23.20 -8.67
N LEU A 17 -6.50 -22.97 -9.56
CA LEU A 17 -5.12 -22.66 -9.19
C LEU A 17 -5.04 -21.36 -8.38
N GLY A 18 -5.77 -20.33 -8.77
CA GLY A 18 -5.87 -19.08 -8.03
C GLY A 18 -6.42 -19.29 -6.62
N ARG A 19 -7.48 -20.06 -6.47
CA ARG A 19 -8.06 -20.40 -5.15
C ARG A 19 -7.09 -21.22 -4.30
N ALA A 20 -6.44 -22.24 -4.86
CA ALA A 20 -5.45 -23.02 -4.16
C ALA A 20 -4.26 -22.19 -3.71
N THR A 21 -3.75 -21.29 -4.57
CA THR A 21 -2.68 -20.35 -4.23
C THR A 21 -3.06 -19.44 -3.08
N LEU A 22 -4.28 -18.88 -3.08
CA LEU A 22 -4.78 -18.04 -2.00
C LEU A 22 -4.88 -18.81 -0.67
N GLN A 23 -5.29 -20.08 -0.71
CA GLN A 23 -5.33 -20.93 0.48
C GLN A 23 -3.92 -21.17 1.03
N ILE A 24 -2.94 -21.49 0.16
CA ILE A 24 -1.53 -21.68 0.57
C ILE A 24 -0.98 -20.38 1.22
N VAL A 25 -1.24 -19.21 0.62
CA VAL A 25 -0.79 -17.93 1.18
C VAL A 25 -1.45 -17.65 2.53
N HIS A 26 -2.73 -18.00 2.69
CA HIS A 26 -3.43 -17.89 3.97
C HIS A 26 -2.79 -18.79 5.05
N ASP A 27 -2.43 -20.01 4.70
CA ASP A 27 -1.83 -20.97 5.63
C ASP A 27 -0.40 -20.56 6.01
N LEU A 28 0.38 -20.06 5.05
CA LEU A 28 1.70 -19.47 5.30
C LEU A 28 1.62 -18.26 6.24
N LYS A 29 0.63 -17.39 6.07
CA LYS A 29 0.38 -16.26 6.97
C LYS A 29 0.13 -16.76 8.41
N ASN A 30 -0.67 -17.82 8.58
CA ASN A 30 -0.95 -18.39 9.89
C ASN A 30 0.31 -18.99 10.55
N GLN A 31 1.17 -19.65 9.76
CA GLN A 31 2.46 -20.17 10.23
C GLN A 31 3.39 -19.02 10.66
N LEU A 32 3.47 -17.93 9.89
CA LEU A 32 4.26 -16.74 10.25
C LEU A 32 3.77 -16.10 11.55
N ASN A 33 2.46 -16.02 11.76
CA ASN A 33 1.89 -15.52 12.99
C ASN A 33 2.25 -16.41 14.18
N GLY A 34 2.30 -17.74 14.00
CA GLY A 34 2.78 -18.69 15.00
C GLY A 34 4.26 -18.46 15.35
N LEU A 35 5.12 -18.33 14.33
CA LEU A 35 6.55 -18.03 14.54
C LEU A 35 6.77 -16.69 15.24
N LYS A 36 6.00 -15.66 14.90
CA LYS A 36 6.01 -14.37 15.59
C LYS A 36 5.66 -14.52 17.07
N LEU A 37 4.63 -15.30 17.38
CA LEU A 37 4.22 -15.57 18.76
C LEU A 37 5.36 -16.23 19.55
N TYR A 38 6.02 -17.24 18.99
CA TYR A 38 7.18 -17.89 19.63
C TYR A 38 8.36 -16.91 19.80
N ALA A 39 8.69 -16.12 18.80
CA ALA A 39 9.75 -15.12 18.90
C ALA A 39 9.43 -14.06 19.99
N THR A 40 8.17 -13.63 20.08
CA THR A 40 7.71 -12.71 21.11
C THR A 40 7.81 -13.31 22.51
N PHE A 41 7.48 -14.59 22.66
CA PHE A 41 7.61 -15.32 23.90
C PHE A 41 9.08 -15.44 24.33
N LEU A 42 9.96 -15.81 23.40
CA LEU A 42 11.41 -15.87 23.67
C LEU A 42 11.95 -14.50 24.08
N ARG A 43 11.56 -13.43 23.40
CA ARG A 43 11.95 -12.06 23.77
C ARG A 43 11.56 -11.73 25.21
N LYS A 44 10.32 -11.98 25.61
CA LYS A 44 9.85 -11.75 26.97
C LYS A 44 10.64 -12.54 28.00
N ARG A 45 11.04 -13.77 27.67
CA ARG A 45 11.84 -14.62 28.56
C ARG A 45 13.26 -14.08 28.75
N LEU A 46 13.83 -13.45 27.71
CA LEU A 46 15.16 -12.84 27.77
C LEU A 46 15.16 -11.39 28.30
N GLU A 47 13.99 -10.79 28.56
CA GLU A 47 13.89 -9.42 29.11
C GLU A 47 14.51 -9.27 30.51
N HIS A 48 14.67 -10.38 31.24
CA HIS A 48 15.21 -10.43 32.59
C HIS A 48 16.69 -10.88 32.65
N ASP A 49 17.31 -11.09 31.49
CA ASP A 49 18.71 -11.49 31.40
C ASP A 49 19.55 -10.33 30.85
N ASP A 50 20.35 -9.73 31.73
CA ASP A 50 21.19 -8.56 31.41
C ASP A 50 22.30 -8.89 30.39
N GLN A 51 22.62 -10.16 30.16
CA GLN A 51 23.63 -10.62 29.20
C GLN A 51 23.05 -10.89 27.82
N ALA A 52 21.74 -10.94 27.67
CA ALA A 52 21.04 -11.31 26.42
C ALA A 52 20.69 -10.11 25.50
N THR A 53 21.49 -9.06 25.48
CA THR A 53 21.19 -7.85 24.72
C THR A 53 21.20 -8.08 23.20
N GLU A 54 22.16 -8.86 22.72
CA GLU A 54 22.31 -9.17 21.27
C GLU A 54 21.18 -10.10 20.80
N GLU A 55 20.82 -11.10 21.61
CA GLU A 55 19.72 -12.01 21.33
C GLU A 55 18.38 -11.27 21.29
N ARG A 56 18.14 -10.31 22.20
CA ARG A 56 16.95 -9.47 22.20
C ARG A 56 16.85 -8.62 20.94
N GLU A 57 17.97 -8.01 20.52
CA GLU A 57 18.01 -7.22 19.29
C GLU A 57 17.74 -8.10 18.04
N THR A 58 18.32 -9.30 18.02
CA THR A 58 18.09 -10.27 16.96
C THR A 58 16.62 -10.70 16.89
N LEU A 59 16.00 -10.96 18.05
CA LEU A 59 14.58 -11.31 18.12
C LEU A 59 13.66 -10.15 17.69
N LEU A 60 14.01 -8.91 18.01
CA LEU A 60 13.27 -7.74 17.51
C LEU A 60 13.32 -7.64 15.99
N LYS A 61 14.50 -7.85 15.40
CA LYS A 61 14.68 -7.89 13.94
C LYS A 61 13.87 -9.02 13.30
N LEU A 62 13.85 -10.20 13.93
CA LEU A 62 13.06 -11.35 13.46
C LEU A 62 11.57 -11.05 13.53
N ILE A 63 11.06 -10.52 14.63
CA ILE A 63 9.65 -10.16 14.79
C ILE A 63 9.25 -9.14 13.72
N ALA A 64 10.07 -8.11 13.49
CA ALA A 64 9.81 -7.09 12.47
C ALA A 64 9.80 -7.70 11.05
N GLY A 65 10.66 -8.67 10.77
CA GLY A 65 10.68 -9.41 9.51
C GLY A 65 9.41 -10.25 9.30
N LEU A 66 8.97 -10.95 10.33
CA LEU A 66 7.73 -11.75 10.31
C LEU A 66 6.49 -10.88 10.12
N ASP A 67 6.44 -9.70 10.78
CA ASP A 67 5.35 -8.74 10.62
C ASP A 67 5.27 -8.21 9.19
N ARG A 68 6.42 -7.90 8.60
CA ARG A 68 6.50 -7.46 7.19
C ARG A 68 5.96 -8.53 6.26
N ALA A 69 6.45 -9.78 6.40
CA ALA A 69 6.01 -10.90 5.57
C ALA A 69 4.49 -11.15 5.70
N ALA A 70 3.93 -11.08 6.92
CA ALA A 70 2.50 -11.25 7.13
C ALA A 70 1.67 -10.14 6.48
N LYS A 71 2.15 -8.88 6.48
CA LYS A 71 1.53 -7.75 5.79
C LYS A 71 1.55 -7.94 4.28
N GLU A 72 2.69 -8.31 3.70
CA GLU A 72 2.83 -8.57 2.27
C GLU A 72 1.89 -9.69 1.80
N MET A 73 1.77 -10.78 2.55
CA MET A 73 0.82 -11.85 2.26
C MET A 73 -0.63 -11.38 2.33
N THR A 74 -0.96 -10.53 3.30
CA THR A 74 -2.31 -9.98 3.41
C THR A 74 -2.65 -9.10 2.20
N ALA A 75 -1.71 -8.26 1.77
CA ALA A 75 -1.88 -7.43 0.58
C ALA A 75 -2.01 -8.28 -0.69
N LEU A 76 -1.23 -9.35 -0.81
CA LEU A 76 -1.31 -10.29 -1.94
C LEU A 76 -2.68 -10.97 -2.04
N VAL A 77 -3.20 -11.47 -0.91
CA VAL A 77 -4.56 -12.09 -0.86
C VAL A 77 -5.62 -11.07 -1.28
N ARG A 78 -5.52 -9.83 -0.79
CA ARG A 78 -6.48 -8.77 -1.15
C ARG A 78 -6.36 -8.36 -2.62
N TYR A 79 -5.13 -8.27 -3.14
CA TYR A 79 -4.89 -7.97 -4.54
C TYR A 79 -5.53 -9.03 -5.47
N ALA A 80 -5.42 -10.30 -5.11
CA ALA A 80 -5.95 -11.41 -5.91
C ALA A 80 -7.48 -11.54 -5.87
N ARG A 81 -8.14 -10.98 -4.84
CA ARG A 81 -9.60 -11.02 -4.72
C ARG A 81 -10.28 -9.93 -5.56
N PRO A 82 -11.53 -10.15 -6.02
CA PRO A 82 -12.36 -9.09 -6.55
C PRO A 82 -12.49 -7.93 -5.55
N MET A 83 -12.50 -6.70 -6.04
CA MET A 83 -12.71 -5.51 -5.20
C MET A 83 -14.20 -5.37 -4.88
N ASP A 84 -14.55 -5.46 -3.60
CA ASP A 84 -15.87 -5.13 -3.07
C ASP A 84 -15.80 -3.75 -2.43
N LEU A 85 -15.95 -2.71 -3.26
CA LEU A 85 -15.93 -1.32 -2.81
C LEU A 85 -17.31 -0.87 -2.38
N ARG A 86 -17.35 -0.02 -1.36
CA ARG A 86 -18.57 0.64 -0.87
C ARG A 86 -18.41 2.16 -0.97
N PRO A 87 -18.50 2.72 -2.17
CA PRO A 87 -18.37 4.14 -2.34
C PRO A 87 -19.53 4.88 -1.67
N HIS A 88 -19.21 5.93 -0.97
CA HIS A 88 -20.16 6.87 -0.40
C HIS A 88 -20.09 8.18 -1.17
N PRO A 89 -21.23 8.84 -1.42
CA PRO A 89 -21.23 10.14 -2.09
C PRO A 89 -20.62 11.22 -1.20
N HIS A 90 -20.08 12.25 -1.82
CA HIS A 90 -19.58 13.46 -1.16
C HIS A 90 -18.42 13.23 -0.16
N VAL A 91 -17.56 12.24 -0.40
CA VAL A 91 -16.34 12.06 0.40
C VAL A 91 -15.30 13.08 -0.01
N ASP A 92 -14.76 13.84 0.95
CA ASP A 92 -13.65 14.76 0.72
C ASP A 92 -12.31 14.04 0.91
N LEU A 93 -11.61 13.77 -0.21
CA LEU A 93 -10.30 13.16 -0.22
C LEU A 93 -9.24 13.98 0.51
N ARG A 94 -9.40 15.30 0.59
CA ARG A 94 -8.46 16.18 1.30
C ARG A 94 -8.33 15.76 2.76
N SER A 95 -9.45 15.48 3.43
CA SER A 95 -9.46 15.05 4.84
C SER A 95 -8.74 13.70 5.03
N ILE A 96 -8.89 12.78 4.08
CA ILE A 96 -8.21 11.48 4.09
C ILE A 96 -6.70 11.68 3.92
N ILE A 97 -6.28 12.51 2.95
CA ILE A 97 -4.87 12.78 2.66
C ILE A 97 -4.20 13.44 3.87
N HIS A 98 -4.82 14.48 4.47
CA HIS A 98 -4.29 15.13 5.67
C HIS A 98 -4.04 14.14 6.80
N ARG A 99 -5.04 13.31 7.12
CA ARG A 99 -4.91 12.28 8.15
C ARG A 99 -3.76 11.31 7.87
N VAL A 100 -3.61 10.84 6.64
CA VAL A 100 -2.53 9.91 6.27
C VAL A 100 -1.15 10.57 6.42
N VAL A 101 -1.02 11.84 6.02
CA VAL A 101 0.24 12.59 6.15
C VAL A 101 0.59 12.82 7.63
N GLU A 102 -0.38 13.20 8.46
CA GLU A 102 -0.20 13.37 9.91
C GLU A 102 0.22 12.05 10.58
N GLU A 103 -0.50 10.97 10.31
CA GLU A 103 -0.13 9.64 10.81
C GLU A 103 1.25 9.18 10.33
N ALA A 104 1.65 9.54 9.11
CA ALA A 104 2.97 9.22 8.59
C ALA A 104 4.06 10.03 9.31
N ALA A 105 3.80 11.30 9.64
CA ALA A 105 4.73 12.15 10.38
C ALA A 105 4.95 11.69 11.84
N GLU A 106 3.89 11.17 12.48
CA GLU A 106 3.96 10.67 13.86
C GLU A 106 4.69 9.32 13.99
N ARG A 107 4.64 8.50 12.94
CA ARG A 107 5.31 7.20 12.90
C ARG A 107 6.80 7.35 12.60
N GLY A 108 7.59 7.76 13.59
CA GLY A 108 9.03 7.60 13.58
C GLY A 108 9.39 6.11 13.56
N THR A 109 10.04 5.62 12.52
CA THR A 109 10.54 4.24 12.46
C THR A 109 11.83 4.14 13.29
N GLY A 110 11.75 3.50 14.46
CA GLY A 110 12.90 2.88 15.13
C GLY A 110 14.09 3.80 15.43
N GLY A 111 13.86 4.99 16.01
CA GLY A 111 14.96 5.87 16.46
C GLY A 111 15.52 6.82 15.40
N LEU A 112 14.97 6.82 14.20
CA LEU A 112 15.25 7.83 13.17
C LEU A 112 14.34 9.04 13.38
N GLU A 113 14.90 10.24 13.23
CA GLU A 113 14.21 11.52 13.32
C GLU A 113 12.92 11.51 12.50
N ARG A 114 11.90 12.25 12.97
CA ARG A 114 10.60 12.41 12.31
C ARG A 114 10.80 12.80 10.85
N ALA A 115 10.58 11.87 9.92
CA ALA A 115 10.61 12.18 8.50
C ALA A 115 9.43 13.09 8.18
N HIS A 116 9.70 14.36 8.00
CA HIS A 116 8.69 15.34 7.60
C HIS A 116 8.44 15.19 6.10
N ILE A 117 7.21 14.83 5.72
CA ILE A 117 6.78 14.88 4.32
C ILE A 117 6.38 16.32 4.02
N ALA A 118 7.14 16.99 3.16
CA ALA A 118 6.75 18.32 2.68
C ALA A 118 5.46 18.20 1.86
N SER A 119 4.32 18.58 2.44
CA SER A 119 3.02 18.45 1.78
C SER A 119 2.49 19.79 1.31
N THR A 120 2.08 19.86 0.05
CA THR A 120 1.34 20.98 -0.52
C THR A 120 -0.01 20.46 -1.00
N ILE A 121 -1.06 20.76 -0.25
CA ILE A 121 -2.40 20.28 -0.52
C ILE A 121 -3.28 21.48 -0.87
N THR A 122 -3.99 21.43 -2.00
CA THR A 122 -4.92 22.48 -2.40
C THR A 122 -5.98 22.77 -1.33
N THR A 123 -6.40 24.00 -1.23
CA THR A 123 -7.51 24.42 -0.36
C THR A 123 -8.89 24.08 -0.95
N ASP A 124 -8.94 23.78 -2.25
CA ASP A 124 -10.17 23.42 -2.94
C ASP A 124 -10.75 22.11 -2.41
N ALA A 125 -12.06 21.98 -2.40
CA ALA A 125 -12.75 20.76 -2.03
C ALA A 125 -12.47 19.64 -3.05
N LEU A 126 -12.09 18.48 -2.57
CA LEU A 126 -11.78 17.28 -3.39
C LEU A 126 -12.89 16.24 -3.20
N ILE A 127 -14.13 16.65 -3.53
CA ILE A 127 -15.33 15.83 -3.30
C ILE A 127 -15.53 14.83 -4.44
N GLY A 128 -15.83 13.59 -4.08
CA GLY A 128 -16.16 12.52 -5.02
C GLY A 128 -16.88 11.37 -4.34
N ASP A 129 -17.20 10.35 -5.15
CA ASP A 129 -17.87 9.14 -4.67
C ASP A 129 -16.80 8.07 -4.41
N PHE A 130 -16.40 7.96 -3.15
CA PHE A 130 -15.27 7.14 -2.75
C PHE A 130 -15.61 6.21 -1.57
N ASP A 131 -14.98 5.05 -1.56
CA ASP A 131 -14.85 4.23 -0.36
C ASP A 131 -13.73 4.80 0.51
N SER A 132 -14.09 5.48 1.60
CA SER A 132 -13.14 6.17 2.48
C SER A 132 -12.10 5.24 3.10
N ALA A 133 -12.48 3.99 3.42
CA ALA A 133 -11.57 3.02 4.01
C ALA A 133 -10.56 2.52 2.96
N ALA A 134 -11.04 2.17 1.77
CA ALA A 134 -10.19 1.73 0.67
C ALA A 134 -9.25 2.85 0.21
N MET A 135 -9.74 4.09 0.08
CA MET A 135 -8.91 5.24 -0.29
C MET A 135 -7.84 5.56 0.77
N THR A 136 -8.20 5.49 2.06
CA THR A 136 -7.23 5.65 3.15
C THR A 136 -6.11 4.61 3.03
N GLU A 137 -6.46 3.35 2.78
CA GLU A 137 -5.50 2.27 2.60
C GLU A 137 -4.60 2.51 1.37
N ALA A 138 -5.18 2.90 0.23
CA ALA A 138 -4.42 3.13 -0.99
C ALA A 138 -3.42 4.28 -0.83
N ILE A 139 -3.85 5.44 -0.33
CA ILE A 139 -2.98 6.60 -0.12
C ILE A 139 -1.88 6.29 0.90
N LYS A 140 -2.23 5.59 1.98
CA LYS A 140 -1.26 5.15 2.99
C LYS A 140 -0.23 4.18 2.43
N ALA A 141 -0.66 3.19 1.64
CA ALA A 141 0.24 2.20 1.04
C ALA A 141 1.30 2.87 0.15
N VAL A 142 0.88 3.80 -0.73
CA VAL A 142 1.81 4.55 -1.58
C VAL A 142 2.74 5.42 -0.73
N THR A 143 2.21 6.13 0.26
CA THR A 143 3.00 7.01 1.13
C THR A 143 4.04 6.22 1.94
N ASP A 144 3.68 5.07 2.49
CA ASP A 144 4.59 4.21 3.25
C ASP A 144 5.66 3.58 2.34
N ASP A 145 5.32 3.18 1.10
CA ASP A 145 6.28 2.64 0.13
C ASP A 145 7.29 3.70 -0.33
N VAL A 146 6.83 4.93 -0.62
CA VAL A 146 7.72 6.05 -0.98
C VAL A 146 8.67 6.35 0.18
N ARG A 147 8.18 6.44 1.41
CA ARG A 147 9.04 6.64 2.60
C ARG A 147 10.08 5.54 2.78
N ALA A 148 9.68 4.28 2.59
CA ALA A 148 10.57 3.13 2.73
C ALA A 148 11.66 3.09 1.64
N SER A 149 11.45 3.76 0.50
CA SER A 149 12.37 3.80 -0.63
C SER A 149 13.46 4.86 -0.49
N VAL A 150 13.26 5.85 0.39
CA VAL A 150 14.20 6.97 0.58
C VAL A 150 15.26 6.62 1.62
N SER A 151 16.50 7.01 1.35
CA SER A 151 17.59 6.90 2.32
C SER A 151 17.33 7.81 3.52
N PRO A 152 17.73 7.43 4.74
CA PRO A 152 17.62 8.30 5.92
C PRO A 152 18.26 9.68 5.75
N LYS A 153 19.23 9.82 4.85
CA LYS A 153 19.92 11.09 4.56
C LYS A 153 19.14 12.00 3.60
N ASP A 154 18.18 11.43 2.87
CA ASP A 154 17.45 12.12 1.81
C ASP A 154 15.95 12.28 2.17
N LEU A 155 15.58 12.09 3.44
CA LEU A 155 14.19 12.17 3.92
C LEU A 155 13.56 13.55 3.68
N ASP A 156 14.35 14.61 3.67
CA ASP A 156 13.91 15.98 3.33
C ASP A 156 13.52 16.12 1.85
N SER A 157 13.85 15.15 1.00
CA SER A 157 13.47 15.15 -0.41
C SER A 157 12.03 14.64 -0.66
N LEU A 158 11.38 14.09 0.39
CA LEU A 158 10.01 13.58 0.29
C LEU A 158 9.02 14.73 0.18
N SER A 159 8.27 14.77 -0.91
CA SER A 159 7.19 15.73 -1.09
C SER A 159 5.90 15.08 -1.59
N LEU A 160 4.78 15.61 -1.13
CA LEU A 160 3.44 15.26 -1.55
C LEU A 160 2.74 16.51 -2.08
N HIS A 161 2.39 16.50 -3.37
CA HIS A 161 1.63 17.58 -3.99
C HIS A 161 0.24 17.09 -4.36
N VAL A 162 -0.78 17.82 -3.93
CA VAL A 162 -2.18 17.52 -4.24
C VAL A 162 -2.81 18.75 -4.86
N ARG A 163 -3.34 18.58 -6.06
CA ARG A 163 -4.00 19.66 -6.79
C ARG A 163 -5.28 19.19 -7.45
N ARG A 164 -6.20 20.12 -7.63
CA ARG A 164 -7.39 19.91 -8.46
C ARG A 164 -7.04 20.28 -9.91
N ASP A 165 -7.49 19.46 -10.83
CA ASP A 165 -7.36 19.67 -12.28
C ASP A 165 -8.76 19.81 -12.89
N GLU A 166 -9.08 21.01 -13.34
CA GLU A 166 -10.35 21.36 -13.97
C GLU A 166 -10.31 21.30 -15.50
N SER A 167 -9.15 21.00 -16.09
CA SER A 167 -8.99 20.88 -17.54
C SER A 167 -9.75 19.69 -18.12
N GLN A 168 -10.22 18.77 -17.27
CA GLN A 168 -10.95 17.57 -17.64
C GLN A 168 -12.41 17.64 -17.18
N THR A 169 -13.27 16.87 -17.85
CA THR A 169 -14.68 16.71 -17.45
C THR A 169 -14.98 15.23 -17.29
N PRO A 170 -15.28 14.73 -16.08
CA PRO A 170 -15.31 15.46 -14.80
C PRO A 170 -13.95 15.97 -14.34
N PRO A 171 -13.89 16.99 -13.45
CA PRO A 171 -12.64 17.44 -12.86
C PRO A 171 -11.97 16.32 -12.09
N ARG A 172 -10.65 16.41 -11.91
CA ARG A 172 -9.84 15.36 -11.27
C ARG A 172 -9.04 15.91 -10.11
N VAL A 173 -8.74 15.07 -9.14
CA VAL A 173 -7.63 15.30 -8.21
C VAL A 173 -6.39 14.62 -8.77
N ILE A 174 -5.26 15.29 -8.68
CA ILE A 174 -3.94 14.75 -8.98
C ILE A 174 -3.13 14.75 -7.68
N ILE A 175 -2.60 13.59 -7.32
CA ILE A 175 -1.78 13.35 -6.15
C ILE A 175 -0.40 12.89 -6.64
N GLU A 176 0.64 13.62 -6.30
CA GLU A 176 2.02 13.36 -6.72
C GLU A 176 2.91 13.16 -5.50
N TRP A 177 3.55 11.99 -5.41
CA TRP A 177 4.59 11.69 -4.43
C TRP A 177 5.94 11.76 -5.14
N ARG A 178 6.91 12.47 -4.55
CA ARG A 178 8.28 12.57 -5.06
C ARG A 178 9.27 12.27 -3.95
N GLY A 179 10.46 11.79 -4.32
CA GLY A 179 11.58 11.63 -3.42
C GLY A 179 12.03 10.19 -3.15
N GLY A 180 11.53 9.23 -3.89
CA GLY A 180 12.00 7.86 -3.75
C GLY A 180 12.15 7.16 -5.09
N THR A 181 13.33 6.62 -5.36
CA THR A 181 13.51 5.72 -6.52
C THR A 181 12.96 4.34 -6.17
N LEU A 182 11.69 4.09 -6.48
CA LEU A 182 11.05 2.79 -6.26
C LEU A 182 11.66 1.65 -7.10
N THR A 183 12.47 2.00 -8.11
CA THR A 183 13.04 1.05 -9.06
C THR A 183 14.25 0.28 -8.57
N ALA A 184 14.96 0.73 -7.54
CA ALA A 184 16.29 0.19 -7.23
C ALA A 184 16.34 -0.83 -6.08
N ARG A 185 15.35 -0.89 -5.19
CA ARG A 185 15.42 -1.71 -3.96
C ARG A 185 14.27 -2.67 -3.73
N THR A 186 13.17 -2.55 -4.45
CA THR A 186 11.97 -3.33 -4.18
C THR A 186 11.73 -4.33 -5.31
N ARG A 187 11.51 -5.58 -4.96
CA ARG A 187 11.01 -6.59 -5.89
C ARG A 187 9.78 -6.03 -6.57
N THR A 188 9.91 -5.68 -7.83
CA THR A 188 8.80 -5.18 -8.65
C THR A 188 7.74 -6.27 -8.71
N PHE A 189 6.60 -6.01 -8.15
CA PHE A 189 5.45 -6.88 -8.32
C PHE A 189 4.96 -6.70 -9.78
N PRO A 190 4.75 -7.78 -10.56
CA PRO A 190 4.33 -7.67 -11.95
C PRO A 190 2.91 -7.10 -11.99
N THR A 191 2.82 -5.80 -12.22
CA THR A 191 1.54 -5.09 -12.41
C THR A 191 1.53 -4.37 -13.72
N THR A 192 0.34 -4.07 -14.23
CA THR A 192 0.12 -3.24 -15.41
C THR A 192 0.69 -1.83 -15.25
N SER A 193 0.77 -1.31 -14.02
CA SER A 193 1.34 0.00 -13.68
C SER A 193 2.88 -0.02 -13.55
N GLY A 194 3.51 -1.20 -13.52
CA GLY A 194 4.98 -1.34 -13.45
C GLY A 194 5.63 -0.81 -12.17
N CYS A 195 4.85 -0.54 -11.15
CA CYS A 195 5.31 0.17 -9.96
C CYS A 195 5.33 -0.67 -8.69
N GLY A 196 6.45 -0.61 -7.97
CA GLY A 196 6.51 -0.77 -6.54
C GLY A 196 6.28 -2.17 -5.99
N THR A 197 5.74 -2.21 -4.80
CA THR A 197 5.46 -3.40 -4.00
C THR A 197 4.07 -3.95 -4.29
N VAL A 198 3.72 -5.08 -3.68
CA VAL A 198 2.34 -5.59 -3.69
C VAL A 198 1.35 -4.60 -3.06
N HIS A 199 1.81 -3.74 -2.13
CA HIS A 199 0.98 -2.70 -1.52
C HIS A 199 0.66 -1.59 -2.50
N THR A 200 1.66 -1.09 -3.27
CA THR A 200 1.43 -0.12 -4.35
C THR A 200 0.55 -0.70 -5.46
N ALA A 201 0.72 -2.00 -5.77
CA ALA A 201 -0.14 -2.70 -6.73
C ALA A 201 -1.60 -2.77 -6.26
N LEU A 202 -1.82 -3.06 -4.98
CA LEU A 202 -3.16 -3.04 -4.38
C LEU A 202 -3.75 -1.63 -4.39
N ALA A 203 -2.93 -0.60 -4.08
CA ALA A 203 -3.34 0.79 -4.17
C ALA A 203 -3.76 1.19 -5.60
N ALA A 204 -3.00 0.79 -6.61
CA ALA A 204 -3.35 1.00 -8.01
C ALA A 204 -4.72 0.38 -8.34
N LYS A 205 -4.92 -0.88 -7.94
CA LYS A 205 -6.21 -1.58 -8.14
C LYS A 205 -7.38 -0.88 -7.45
N ILE A 206 -7.19 -0.35 -6.23
CA ILE A 206 -8.21 0.43 -5.52
C ILE A 206 -8.52 1.73 -6.29
N ILE A 207 -7.50 2.45 -6.71
CA ILE A 207 -7.64 3.72 -7.46
C ILE A 207 -8.34 3.48 -8.80
N GLU A 208 -7.96 2.43 -9.53
CA GLU A 208 -8.59 2.04 -10.80
C GLU A 208 -10.07 1.66 -10.60
N ALA A 209 -10.39 0.96 -9.53
CA ALA A 209 -11.78 0.61 -9.20
C ALA A 209 -12.65 1.83 -8.84
N HIS A 210 -12.03 2.97 -8.50
CA HIS A 210 -12.70 4.28 -8.35
C HIS A 210 -12.64 5.14 -9.63
N GLY A 211 -12.29 4.54 -10.77
CA GLY A 211 -12.22 5.22 -12.06
C GLY A 211 -10.99 6.11 -12.26
N GLY A 212 -9.98 5.98 -11.40
CA GLY A 212 -8.71 6.68 -11.48
C GLY A 212 -7.60 5.86 -12.13
N SER A 213 -6.36 6.32 -11.97
CA SER A 213 -5.15 5.59 -12.38
C SER A 213 -3.97 5.97 -11.51
N LEU A 214 -3.01 5.05 -11.37
CA LEU A 214 -1.72 5.26 -10.70
C LEU A 214 -0.59 4.91 -11.65
N THR A 215 0.37 5.82 -11.80
CA THR A 215 1.55 5.67 -12.67
C THR A 215 2.83 5.96 -11.89
N CYS A 216 3.94 5.34 -12.31
CA CYS A 216 5.26 5.57 -11.75
C CYS A 216 6.24 5.93 -12.86
N GLU A 217 6.95 7.03 -12.67
CA GLU A 217 7.97 7.53 -13.61
C GLU A 217 9.19 7.99 -12.80
N GLY A 218 10.21 7.16 -12.74
CA GLY A 218 11.43 7.48 -12.00
C GLY A 218 11.19 7.62 -10.50
N ASP A 219 11.34 8.85 -9.97
CA ASP A 219 11.12 9.23 -8.58
C ASP A 219 9.70 9.78 -8.30
N LEU A 220 8.85 9.82 -9.34
CA LEU A 220 7.50 10.34 -9.28
C LEU A 220 6.48 9.20 -9.33
N ILE A 221 5.63 9.14 -8.31
CA ILE A 221 4.37 8.39 -8.37
C ILE A 221 3.24 9.40 -8.50
N ARG A 222 2.37 9.18 -9.47
CA ARG A 222 1.22 10.02 -9.71
C ARG A 222 -0.05 9.19 -9.70
N ALA A 223 -1.02 9.61 -8.90
CA ALA A 223 -2.38 9.13 -8.96
C ALA A 223 -3.32 10.24 -9.43
N TRP A 224 -4.36 9.87 -10.17
CA TRP A 224 -5.48 10.75 -10.42
C TRP A 224 -6.79 10.02 -10.13
N LEU A 225 -7.81 10.77 -9.72
CA LEU A 225 -9.15 10.27 -9.41
C LEU A 225 -10.20 11.27 -9.91
N PRO A 226 -11.34 10.80 -10.43
CA PRO A 226 -12.42 11.68 -10.85
C PRO A 226 -13.08 12.33 -9.60
N LEU A 227 -13.45 13.58 -9.73
CA LEU A 227 -14.21 14.32 -8.71
C LEU A 227 -15.65 14.51 -9.17
N SER A 228 -16.57 14.59 -8.21
CA SER A 228 -17.96 14.97 -8.50
C SER A 228 -18.02 16.41 -8.98
N LYS A 229 -18.93 16.71 -9.90
CA LYS A 229 -19.22 18.09 -10.26
C LYS A 229 -19.80 18.78 -9.02
N LEU A 230 -19.20 19.87 -8.61
CA LEU A 230 -19.82 20.76 -7.63
C LEU A 230 -21.09 21.32 -8.29
N SER A 231 -22.24 21.01 -7.71
CA SER A 231 -23.54 21.56 -8.14
C SER A 231 -23.62 23.02 -7.75
#